data_d732fa33597320f5f89972ef4f3402b7
#
_entry.id   d732fa33597320f5f89972ef4f3402b7
#
_cell.length_a   1.000
_cell.length_b   1.000
_cell.length_c   1.000
_cell.angle_alpha   90.00
_cell.angle_beta   90.00
_cell.angle_gamma   90.00
#
_symmetry.space_group_name_H-M   'P 1'
#
loop_
_entity.id
_entity.type
_entity.pdbx_description
1 polymer ?
#
loop_
_entity_poly.entity_id
_entity_poly.type
_entity_poly.pdbx_seq_one_letter_code
_entity_poly.pdbx_strand_id
1 'polypeptide(L)'
;IKTKQVAPWGTTSTKPSQPSKPSGGTNNKLTVSANRGVAQIKPTNNGLYTTVYDSKGHKTDQVQKTLSVTKTATLGNNKFYLVEDYNSGKKYGWVKQGDVVYNTAKAPVKVNQTYNVKAGSTLYTVPWGTPKQVASKVSGTGNQTFKATKQQQIDKATYLYGTVNGKSGWISKYYLTTASKPSNPTKPSTNNQLTVTNNSGVAQINAKNSGLYTTVYDTKGKTTNQ
;
A
#
# COMPACT_ATOMS: atom_id res chain seq x y z
N ILE A 1 -39.69 25.44 59.54
CA ILE A 1 -39.51 25.06 58.13
C ILE A 1 -38.20 24.27 58.06
N LYS A 2 -38.27 22.93 57.83
CA LYS A 2 -37.11 22.04 57.70
C LYS A 2 -36.72 21.98 56.23
N THR A 3 -35.55 22.50 55.91
CA THR A 3 -34.94 22.40 54.60
C THR A 3 -34.37 20.99 54.40
N LYS A 4 -34.83 20.28 53.36
CA LYS A 4 -34.35 18.95 52.98
C LYS A 4 -33.10 19.12 52.15
N GLN A 5 -31.95 18.65 52.62
CA GLN A 5 -30.70 18.61 51.88
C GLN A 5 -30.78 17.53 50.79
N VAL A 6 -30.57 17.90 49.55
CA VAL A 6 -30.47 16.98 48.40
C VAL A 6 -29.01 16.54 48.32
N ALA A 7 -28.77 15.25 48.35
CA ALA A 7 -27.45 14.64 48.21
C ALA A 7 -26.92 14.84 46.78
N PRO A 8 -25.60 15.07 46.57
CA PRO A 8 -25.02 15.22 45.26
C PRO A 8 -24.98 13.86 44.53
N TRP A 9 -25.28 13.91 43.23
CA TRP A 9 -25.20 12.77 42.34
C TRP A 9 -23.77 12.24 42.26
N GLY A 10 -23.54 11.03 42.82
CA GLY A 10 -22.29 10.31 42.64
C GLY A 10 -22.16 9.77 41.23
N THR A 11 -21.21 10.29 40.52
CA THR A 11 -20.74 9.69 39.25
C THR A 11 -19.97 8.41 39.55
N THR A 12 -20.63 7.27 39.54
CA THR A 12 -19.97 5.97 39.53
C THR A 12 -19.43 5.73 38.12
N SER A 13 -18.17 6.10 37.91
CA SER A 13 -17.39 5.66 36.78
C SER A 13 -17.16 4.16 36.90
N THR A 14 -18.04 3.36 36.30
CA THR A 14 -17.81 1.93 36.13
C THR A 14 -16.79 1.76 35.00
N LYS A 15 -15.52 1.62 35.40
CA LYS A 15 -14.45 1.08 34.52
C LYS A 15 -14.96 -0.25 33.95
N PRO A 16 -14.93 -0.46 32.61
CA PRO A 16 -15.32 -1.73 32.03
C PRO A 16 -14.50 -2.84 32.69
N SER A 17 -15.18 -3.79 33.33
CA SER A 17 -14.56 -4.96 33.96
C SER A 17 -13.83 -5.76 32.88
N GLN A 18 -12.52 -5.91 33.09
CA GLN A 18 -11.69 -6.79 32.30
C GLN A 18 -12.27 -8.21 32.46
N PRO A 19 -12.51 -8.97 31.36
CA PRO A 19 -13.03 -10.33 31.45
C PRO A 19 -12.13 -11.15 32.39
N SER A 20 -12.73 -11.77 33.39
CA SER A 20 -12.03 -12.59 34.37
C SER A 20 -11.37 -13.79 33.67
N LYS A 21 -10.08 -14.00 33.97
CA LYS A 21 -9.32 -15.18 33.55
C LYS A 21 -10.02 -16.43 34.09
N PRO A 22 -10.30 -17.46 33.28
CA PRO A 22 -10.83 -18.73 33.77
C PRO A 22 -9.87 -19.34 34.77
N SER A 23 -10.36 -19.58 35.99
CA SER A 23 -9.63 -20.30 37.06
C SER A 23 -9.77 -21.80 36.76
N GLY A 24 -8.70 -22.44 36.35
CA GLY A 24 -8.68 -23.91 36.20
C GLY A 24 -7.75 -24.45 35.14
N GLY A 25 -6.65 -25.10 35.54
CA GLY A 25 -5.99 -26.16 34.78
C GLY A 25 -4.87 -25.75 33.82
N THR A 26 -3.67 -26.22 34.17
CA THR A 26 -2.52 -26.56 33.31
C THR A 26 -2.15 -25.64 32.14
N ASN A 27 -1.05 -24.90 32.34
CA ASN A 27 -0.18 -24.33 31.28
C ASN A 27 -0.77 -23.39 30.19
N ASN A 28 -1.92 -22.78 30.42
CA ASN A 28 -2.48 -21.81 29.48
C ASN A 28 -1.96 -20.38 29.74
N LYS A 29 -0.63 -20.22 29.73
CA LYS A 29 -0.02 -18.89 29.81
C LYS A 29 -0.31 -18.15 28.52
N LEU A 30 -1.06 -17.05 28.61
CA LEU A 30 -1.23 -16.14 27.49
C LEU A 30 0.07 -15.38 27.23
N THR A 31 0.55 -15.44 25.99
CA THR A 31 1.61 -14.55 25.51
C THR A 31 1.04 -13.68 24.40
N VAL A 32 1.35 -12.38 24.41
CA VAL A 32 0.97 -11.43 23.36
C VAL A 32 2.21 -10.67 22.95
N SER A 33 2.47 -10.64 21.64
CA SER A 33 3.59 -9.93 21.05
C SER A 33 3.11 -9.01 19.92
N ALA A 34 3.87 -7.95 19.67
CA ALA A 34 3.67 -7.14 18.48
C ALA A 34 3.92 -7.99 17.22
N ASN A 35 3.16 -7.71 16.19
CA ASN A 35 3.31 -8.33 14.88
C ASN A 35 3.17 -7.26 13.79
N ARG A 36 3.78 -7.51 12.66
CA ARG A 36 3.55 -6.74 11.45
C ARG A 36 3.35 -7.70 10.30
N GLY A 37 2.09 -7.85 9.94
CA GLY A 37 1.70 -8.75 8.86
C GLY A 37 0.40 -8.32 8.21
N VAL A 38 -0.04 -9.12 7.28
CA VAL A 38 -1.36 -9.05 6.66
C VAL A 38 -1.99 -10.43 6.66
N ALA A 39 -3.31 -10.48 6.75
CA ALA A 39 -4.06 -11.72 6.73
C ALA A 39 -5.31 -11.60 5.88
N GLN A 40 -5.70 -12.70 5.24
CA GLN A 40 -6.98 -12.86 4.56
C GLN A 40 -7.76 -13.97 5.27
N ILE A 41 -8.94 -13.65 5.80
CA ILE A 41 -9.82 -14.63 6.45
C ILE A 41 -10.35 -15.58 5.37
N LYS A 42 -10.19 -16.87 5.61
CA LYS A 42 -10.66 -17.94 4.71
C LYS A 42 -12.18 -17.96 4.61
N PRO A 43 -12.77 -18.44 3.51
CA PRO A 43 -14.23 -18.63 3.40
C PRO A 43 -14.79 -19.50 4.53
N THR A 44 -14.13 -20.62 4.83
CA THR A 44 -14.45 -21.46 5.99
C THR A 44 -13.57 -21.03 7.15
N ASN A 45 -14.19 -20.48 8.20
CA ASN A 45 -13.52 -19.94 9.38
C ASN A 45 -14.44 -19.99 10.60
N ASN A 46 -13.85 -19.87 11.79
CA ASN A 46 -14.58 -19.86 13.07
C ASN A 46 -15.06 -18.45 13.48
N GLY A 47 -14.81 -17.43 12.64
CA GLY A 47 -15.16 -16.04 12.93
C GLY A 47 -14.09 -15.25 13.69
N LEU A 48 -14.47 -14.07 14.14
CA LEU A 48 -13.63 -13.18 14.94
C LEU A 48 -13.99 -13.29 16.42
N TYR A 49 -12.98 -13.28 17.26
CA TYR A 49 -13.09 -13.35 18.71
C TYR A 49 -12.86 -11.97 19.31
N THR A 50 -13.68 -11.55 20.27
CA THR A 50 -13.47 -10.28 20.98
C THR A 50 -12.23 -10.38 21.86
N THR A 51 -12.05 -11.53 22.50
CA THR A 51 -10.86 -11.88 23.27
C THR A 51 -10.36 -13.27 22.88
N VAL A 52 -9.10 -13.58 23.17
CA VAL A 52 -8.54 -14.91 22.92
C VAL A 52 -9.07 -15.99 23.90
N TYR A 53 -9.83 -15.58 24.91
CA TYR A 53 -10.47 -16.48 25.86
C TYR A 53 -11.88 -16.90 25.45
N ASP A 54 -12.44 -16.28 24.43
CA ASP A 54 -13.80 -16.60 23.98
C ASP A 54 -13.83 -18.02 23.39
N SER A 55 -14.84 -18.78 23.75
CA SER A 55 -15.04 -20.16 23.26
C SER A 55 -15.52 -20.19 21.80
N LYS A 56 -16.18 -19.12 21.34
CA LYS A 56 -16.81 -19.02 20.00
C LYS A 56 -16.53 -17.67 19.35
N GLY A 57 -16.19 -17.69 18.08
CA GLY A 57 -16.06 -16.47 17.28
C GLY A 57 -17.39 -16.00 16.71
N HIS A 58 -17.47 -14.74 16.33
CA HIS A 58 -18.61 -14.10 15.70
C HIS A 58 -18.43 -14.06 14.17
N LYS A 59 -19.50 -14.27 13.43
CA LYS A 59 -19.48 -14.11 11.95
C LYS A 59 -18.98 -12.71 11.58
N THR A 60 -18.27 -12.63 10.47
CA THR A 60 -17.68 -11.39 9.98
C THR A 60 -17.88 -11.24 8.46
N ASP A 61 -18.05 -10.00 8.01
CA ASP A 61 -18.07 -9.59 6.61
C ASP A 61 -16.66 -9.33 6.05
N GLN A 62 -15.60 -9.53 6.88
CA GLN A 62 -14.21 -9.31 6.49
C GLN A 62 -13.59 -10.51 5.76
N VAL A 63 -14.38 -11.55 5.48
CA VAL A 63 -13.94 -12.75 4.77
C VAL A 63 -13.42 -12.41 3.37
N GLN A 64 -12.24 -12.95 3.03
CA GLN A 64 -11.55 -12.69 1.75
C GLN A 64 -11.17 -11.22 1.52
N LYS A 65 -11.00 -10.45 2.59
CA LYS A 65 -10.35 -9.12 2.53
C LYS A 65 -8.98 -9.20 3.18
N THR A 66 -8.03 -8.44 2.66
CA THR A 66 -6.72 -8.27 3.28
C THR A 66 -6.82 -7.29 4.43
N LEU A 67 -6.45 -7.72 5.62
CA LEU A 67 -6.47 -6.98 6.89
C LEU A 67 -5.04 -6.85 7.40
N SER A 68 -4.75 -5.80 8.16
CA SER A 68 -3.49 -5.68 8.93
C SER A 68 -3.51 -6.65 10.10
N VAL A 69 -2.35 -7.24 10.40
CA VAL A 69 -2.10 -7.98 11.64
C VAL A 69 -1.12 -7.19 12.49
N THR A 70 -1.56 -6.77 13.68
CA THR A 70 -0.76 -5.89 14.56
C THR A 70 -0.23 -6.61 15.79
N LYS A 71 -0.87 -7.71 16.19
CA LYS A 71 -0.44 -8.53 17.33
C LYS A 71 -0.64 -10.01 17.02
N THR A 72 0.19 -10.82 17.68
CA THR A 72 0.02 -12.26 17.79
C THR A 72 -0.24 -12.61 19.27
N ALA A 73 -1.19 -13.48 19.51
CA ALA A 73 -1.41 -14.05 20.85
C ALA A 73 -1.32 -15.57 20.75
N THR A 74 -0.73 -16.19 21.78
CA THR A 74 -0.71 -17.64 21.97
C THR A 74 -1.32 -17.96 23.33
N LEU A 75 -2.33 -18.82 23.34
CA LEU A 75 -2.98 -19.32 24.54
C LEU A 75 -3.04 -20.86 24.47
N GLY A 76 -2.19 -21.51 25.26
CA GLY A 76 -1.95 -22.94 25.12
C GLY A 76 -1.42 -23.26 23.71
N ASN A 77 -2.09 -24.18 23.01
CA ASN A 77 -1.75 -24.58 21.64
C ASN A 77 -2.41 -23.70 20.55
N ASN A 78 -3.22 -22.73 20.97
CA ASN A 78 -3.94 -21.87 20.01
C ASN A 78 -3.17 -20.58 19.76
N LYS A 79 -2.98 -20.26 18.49
CA LYS A 79 -2.39 -19.00 18.04
C LYS A 79 -3.44 -18.15 17.35
N PHE A 80 -3.45 -16.86 17.70
CA PHE A 80 -4.38 -15.87 17.19
C PHE A 80 -3.64 -14.67 16.64
N TYR A 81 -4.28 -13.99 15.70
CA TYR A 81 -3.85 -12.71 15.14
C TYR A 81 -4.89 -11.64 15.42
N LEU A 82 -4.47 -10.48 15.96
CA LEU A 82 -5.34 -9.30 16.03
C LEU A 82 -5.38 -8.66 14.66
N VAL A 83 -6.58 -8.62 14.07
CA VAL A 83 -6.80 -8.08 12.74
C VAL A 83 -7.51 -6.73 12.79
N GLU A 84 -7.04 -5.83 11.93
CA GLU A 84 -7.50 -4.45 11.84
C GLU A 84 -7.72 -4.08 10.36
N ASP A 85 -8.59 -3.12 10.11
CA ASP A 85 -8.70 -2.50 8.78
C ASP A 85 -7.35 -1.89 8.38
N TYR A 86 -6.90 -2.22 7.18
CA TYR A 86 -5.57 -1.83 6.72
C TYR A 86 -5.39 -0.31 6.63
N ASN A 87 -6.42 0.43 6.23
CA ASN A 87 -6.35 1.87 5.98
C ASN A 87 -6.68 2.71 7.21
N SER A 88 -7.75 2.34 7.94
CA SER A 88 -8.24 3.10 9.09
C SER A 88 -7.67 2.65 10.43
N GLY A 89 -7.09 1.45 10.51
CA GLY A 89 -6.65 0.85 11.76
C GLY A 89 -7.80 0.42 12.68
N LYS A 90 -9.05 0.41 12.20
CA LYS A 90 -10.20 -0.08 12.97
C LYS A 90 -9.99 -1.55 13.34
N LYS A 91 -10.01 -1.86 14.62
CA LYS A 91 -9.89 -3.22 15.13
C LYS A 91 -11.16 -4.02 14.86
N TYR A 92 -11.00 -5.23 14.33
CA TYR A 92 -12.09 -6.17 14.11
C TYR A 92 -12.15 -7.26 15.17
N GLY A 93 -11.00 -7.65 15.74
CA GLY A 93 -10.90 -8.69 16.75
C GLY A 93 -9.78 -9.69 16.48
N TRP A 94 -9.78 -10.79 17.21
CA TRP A 94 -8.82 -11.86 17.07
C TRP A 94 -9.33 -12.93 16.12
N VAL A 95 -8.46 -13.50 15.32
CA VAL A 95 -8.76 -14.63 14.42
C VAL A 95 -7.76 -15.75 14.67
N LYS A 96 -8.23 -17.01 14.64
CA LYS A 96 -7.32 -18.17 14.78
C LYS A 96 -6.38 -18.25 13.57
N GLN A 97 -5.14 -18.65 13.81
CA GLN A 97 -4.15 -18.85 12.76
C GLN A 97 -4.64 -19.77 11.64
N GLY A 98 -5.34 -20.85 11.97
CA GLY A 98 -5.87 -21.80 11.00
C GLY A 98 -6.95 -21.22 10.06
N ASP A 99 -7.61 -20.12 10.47
CA ASP A 99 -8.70 -19.48 9.74
C ASP A 99 -8.24 -18.41 8.74
N VAL A 100 -6.95 -18.17 8.61
CA VAL A 100 -6.39 -17.14 7.74
C VAL A 100 -5.28 -17.68 6.83
N VAL A 101 -5.07 -16.99 5.72
CA VAL A 101 -3.80 -16.95 5.01
C VAL A 101 -3.05 -15.75 5.54
N TYR A 102 -1.87 -15.97 6.12
CA TYR A 102 -1.07 -14.94 6.76
C TYR A 102 0.27 -14.75 6.04
N ASN A 103 0.68 -13.49 5.87
CA ASN A 103 1.99 -13.11 5.37
C ASN A 103 2.62 -12.04 6.25
N THR A 104 3.93 -12.12 6.45
CA THR A 104 4.70 -11.04 7.09
C THR A 104 4.71 -9.81 6.20
N ALA A 105 4.76 -8.62 6.79
CA ALA A 105 4.84 -7.37 6.05
C ALA A 105 5.92 -6.46 6.63
N LYS A 106 6.66 -5.76 5.77
CA LYS A 106 7.52 -4.65 6.20
C LYS A 106 6.71 -3.38 6.31
N ALA A 107 7.25 -2.38 7.03
CA ALA A 107 6.65 -1.05 7.04
C ALA A 107 6.62 -0.48 5.61
N PRO A 108 5.56 0.23 5.21
CA PRO A 108 5.57 0.97 3.96
C PRO A 108 6.66 2.05 3.99
N VAL A 109 7.37 2.20 2.88
CA VAL A 109 8.39 3.24 2.70
C VAL A 109 7.98 4.17 1.57
N LYS A 110 8.36 5.44 1.67
CA LYS A 110 8.17 6.41 0.59
C LYS A 110 9.13 6.10 -0.55
N VAL A 111 8.64 6.22 -1.78
CA VAL A 111 9.42 6.11 -3.02
C VAL A 111 8.98 7.22 -3.96
N ASN A 112 9.81 7.52 -4.95
CA ASN A 112 9.46 8.40 -6.06
C ASN A 112 9.98 7.74 -7.33
N GLN A 113 9.18 6.86 -7.90
CA GLN A 113 9.56 6.04 -9.05
C GLN A 113 8.44 6.02 -10.09
N THR A 114 8.83 5.94 -11.33
CA THR A 114 7.90 5.88 -12.47
C THR A 114 8.03 4.52 -13.15
N TYR A 115 6.89 3.93 -13.46
CA TYR A 115 6.76 2.65 -14.12
C TYR A 115 5.76 2.74 -15.26
N ASN A 116 5.82 1.78 -16.16
CA ASN A 116 4.74 1.50 -17.11
C ASN A 116 3.83 0.43 -16.50
N VAL A 117 2.53 0.64 -16.64
CA VAL A 117 1.47 -0.31 -16.27
C VAL A 117 0.55 -0.51 -17.46
N LYS A 118 0.17 -1.75 -17.75
CA LYS A 118 -0.73 -2.05 -18.87
C LYS A 118 -2.15 -1.57 -18.55
N ALA A 119 -2.84 -0.99 -19.53
CA ALA A 119 -4.27 -0.70 -19.45
C ALA A 119 -5.07 -1.97 -19.10
N GLY A 120 -6.12 -1.83 -18.31
CA GLY A 120 -6.90 -2.95 -17.76
C GLY A 120 -6.35 -3.56 -16.47
N SER A 121 -5.10 -3.26 -16.08
CA SER A 121 -4.55 -3.70 -14.79
C SER A 121 -5.40 -3.19 -13.62
N THR A 122 -5.49 -4.01 -12.57
CA THR A 122 -6.31 -3.68 -11.38
C THR A 122 -5.47 -3.00 -10.31
N LEU A 123 -5.95 -1.86 -9.82
CA LEU A 123 -5.47 -1.19 -8.63
C LEU A 123 -6.33 -1.60 -7.43
N TYR A 124 -5.72 -1.80 -6.29
CA TYR A 124 -6.38 -2.23 -5.06
C TYR A 124 -6.33 -1.14 -3.98
N THR A 125 -7.29 -1.15 -3.06
CA THR A 125 -7.33 -0.23 -1.91
C THR A 125 -6.24 -0.52 -0.89
N VAL A 126 -5.71 -1.75 -0.89
CA VAL A 126 -4.67 -2.25 0.02
C VAL A 126 -3.63 -3.07 -0.75
N PRO A 127 -2.38 -3.18 -0.27
CA PRO A 127 -1.41 -4.11 -0.84
C PRO A 127 -1.88 -5.56 -0.64
N TRP A 128 -1.55 -6.43 -1.58
CA TRP A 128 -2.05 -7.81 -1.59
C TRP A 128 -3.60 -7.88 -1.59
N GLY A 129 -4.25 -6.87 -2.22
CA GLY A 129 -5.71 -6.74 -2.26
C GLY A 129 -6.39 -7.89 -3.01
N THR A 130 -7.63 -8.13 -2.66
CA THR A 130 -8.49 -9.16 -3.24
C THR A 130 -9.53 -8.54 -4.18
N PRO A 131 -10.30 -9.34 -4.94
CA PRO A 131 -11.41 -8.82 -5.75
C PRO A 131 -12.43 -7.98 -4.96
N LYS A 132 -12.54 -8.18 -3.63
CA LYS A 132 -13.40 -7.38 -2.74
C LYS A 132 -12.81 -6.00 -2.39
N GLN A 133 -11.56 -5.73 -2.78
CA GLN A 133 -10.81 -4.53 -2.43
C GLN A 133 -10.25 -3.83 -3.67
N VAL A 134 -10.94 -3.96 -4.78
CA VAL A 134 -10.59 -3.24 -6.01
C VAL A 134 -10.86 -1.75 -5.83
N ALA A 135 -9.85 -0.93 -6.07
CA ALA A 135 -9.97 0.52 -6.08
C ALA A 135 -10.43 1.01 -7.47
N SER A 136 -9.77 0.53 -8.52
CA SER A 136 -10.09 0.87 -9.91
C SER A 136 -9.35 -0.04 -10.89
N LYS A 137 -9.72 0.05 -12.16
CA LYS A 137 -8.90 -0.46 -13.28
C LYS A 137 -8.19 0.68 -13.97
N VAL A 138 -7.00 0.40 -14.49
CA VAL A 138 -6.21 1.33 -15.30
C VAL A 138 -6.92 1.57 -16.64
N SER A 139 -7.33 2.79 -16.89
CA SER A 139 -7.99 3.20 -18.14
C SER A 139 -6.98 3.46 -19.27
N GLY A 140 -7.47 3.56 -20.51
CA GLY A 140 -6.67 3.83 -21.70
C GLY A 140 -6.36 2.58 -22.52
N THR A 141 -5.39 2.68 -23.41
CA THR A 141 -4.87 1.60 -24.26
C THR A 141 -3.35 1.49 -24.10
N GLY A 142 -2.80 0.30 -24.31
CA GLY A 142 -1.36 0.06 -24.19
C GLY A 142 -0.80 0.28 -22.79
N ASN A 143 0.41 0.81 -22.72
CA ASN A 143 1.10 1.11 -21.46
C ASN A 143 0.76 2.53 -20.99
N GLN A 144 0.49 2.66 -19.71
CA GLN A 144 0.18 3.91 -19.01
C GLN A 144 1.28 4.23 -18.00
N THR A 145 1.51 5.50 -17.71
CA THR A 145 2.52 5.94 -16.73
C THR A 145 1.97 5.85 -15.32
N PHE A 146 2.57 4.98 -14.50
CA PHE A 146 2.26 4.82 -13.07
C PHE A 146 3.33 5.52 -12.22
N LYS A 147 2.93 6.52 -11.44
CA LYS A 147 3.81 7.26 -10.52
C LYS A 147 3.69 6.66 -9.11
N ALA A 148 4.69 5.89 -8.71
CA ALA A 148 4.74 5.25 -7.40
C ALA A 148 5.23 6.22 -6.32
N THR A 149 4.50 6.30 -5.19
CA THR A 149 4.82 7.17 -4.05
C THR A 149 5.11 6.40 -2.77
N LYS A 150 4.66 5.14 -2.67
CA LYS A 150 4.95 4.24 -1.54
C LYS A 150 5.25 2.85 -2.05
N GLN A 151 6.05 2.13 -1.27
CA GLN A 151 6.37 0.72 -1.50
C GLN A 151 6.18 -0.06 -0.21
N GLN A 152 5.67 -1.28 -0.31
CA GLN A 152 5.60 -2.22 0.80
C GLN A 152 5.98 -3.62 0.34
N GLN A 153 6.77 -4.31 1.14
CA GLN A 153 7.06 -5.72 0.95
C GLN A 153 6.12 -6.56 1.83
N ILE A 154 5.47 -7.54 1.21
CA ILE A 154 4.63 -8.55 1.87
C ILE A 154 5.20 -9.89 1.47
N ASP A 155 5.75 -10.62 2.44
CA ASP A 155 6.58 -11.80 2.24
C ASP A 155 7.68 -11.51 1.19
N LYS A 156 7.71 -12.23 0.08
CA LYS A 156 8.67 -12.05 -1.02
C LYS A 156 8.20 -11.06 -2.09
N ALA A 157 6.94 -10.64 -2.06
CA ALA A 157 6.35 -9.76 -3.07
C ALA A 157 6.45 -8.29 -2.68
N THR A 158 6.70 -7.44 -3.66
CA THR A 158 6.71 -5.99 -3.50
C THR A 158 5.44 -5.40 -4.12
N TYR A 159 4.77 -4.54 -3.37
CA TYR A 159 3.60 -3.78 -3.79
C TYR A 159 3.93 -2.30 -3.81
N LEU A 160 3.42 -1.59 -4.82
CA LEU A 160 3.60 -0.16 -5.00
C LEU A 160 2.24 0.54 -4.93
N TYR A 161 2.19 1.63 -4.17
CA TYR A 161 1.07 2.55 -4.18
C TYR A 161 1.42 3.76 -5.04
N GLY A 162 0.53 4.13 -5.91
CA GLY A 162 0.77 5.25 -6.81
C GLY A 162 -0.48 5.66 -7.58
N THR A 163 -0.26 6.52 -8.57
CA THR A 163 -1.32 7.12 -9.38
C THR A 163 -1.07 6.89 -10.85
N VAL A 164 -2.13 6.57 -11.57
CA VAL A 164 -2.18 6.47 -13.03
C VAL A 164 -3.51 7.03 -13.53
N ASN A 165 -3.48 7.93 -14.52
CA ASN A 165 -4.68 8.55 -15.12
C ASN A 165 -5.66 9.09 -14.07
N GLY A 166 -5.14 9.79 -13.02
CA GLY A 166 -5.92 10.37 -11.93
C GLY A 166 -6.47 9.38 -10.90
N LYS A 167 -6.25 8.08 -11.06
CA LYS A 167 -6.70 7.04 -10.13
C LYS A 167 -5.52 6.52 -9.30
N SER A 168 -5.75 6.31 -8.01
CA SER A 168 -4.73 5.85 -7.08
C SER A 168 -5.04 4.45 -6.55
N GLY A 169 -3.99 3.69 -6.21
CA GLY A 169 -4.15 2.38 -5.60
C GLY A 169 -2.84 1.61 -5.51
N TRP A 170 -2.93 0.44 -4.91
CA TRP A 170 -1.85 -0.51 -4.80
C TRP A 170 -1.84 -1.48 -5.98
N ILE A 171 -0.65 -1.82 -6.45
CA ILE A 171 -0.43 -2.85 -7.48
C ILE A 171 0.82 -3.65 -7.13
N SER A 172 0.84 -4.94 -7.46
CA SER A 172 2.07 -5.72 -7.35
C SER A 172 3.10 -5.22 -8.38
N LYS A 173 4.35 -5.08 -7.94
CA LYS A 173 5.48 -4.70 -8.81
C LYS A 173 5.63 -5.65 -9.99
N TYR A 174 5.17 -6.89 -9.86
CA TYR A 174 5.19 -7.88 -10.93
C TYR A 174 4.46 -7.42 -12.21
N TYR A 175 3.40 -6.59 -12.09
CA TYR A 175 2.63 -6.06 -13.21
C TYR A 175 3.16 -4.73 -13.75
N LEU A 176 4.31 -4.28 -13.27
CA LEU A 176 4.94 -3.03 -13.66
C LEU A 176 6.25 -3.31 -14.40
N THR A 177 6.50 -2.54 -15.45
CA THR A 177 7.80 -2.48 -16.10
C THR A 177 8.46 -1.14 -15.81
N THR A 178 9.78 -1.11 -15.67
CA THR A 178 10.50 0.16 -15.54
C THR A 178 10.18 1.02 -16.75
N ALA A 179 9.67 2.23 -16.52
CA ALA A 179 9.62 3.21 -17.58
C ALA A 179 11.05 3.42 -18.03
N SER A 180 11.32 3.19 -19.32
CA SER A 180 12.61 3.57 -19.87
C SER A 180 12.80 5.04 -19.54
N LYS A 181 13.82 5.36 -18.73
CA LYS A 181 14.27 6.75 -18.63
C LYS A 181 14.48 7.17 -20.07
N PRO A 182 13.91 8.31 -20.52
CA PRO A 182 14.29 8.81 -21.82
C PRO A 182 15.82 8.75 -21.87
N SER A 183 16.36 7.91 -22.74
CA SER A 183 17.79 7.89 -22.94
C SER A 183 18.14 9.32 -23.30
N ASN A 184 18.87 10.02 -22.44
CA ASN A 184 19.62 11.16 -22.91
C ASN A 184 20.30 10.67 -24.20
N PRO A 185 20.14 11.37 -25.32
CA PRO A 185 20.78 10.92 -26.54
C PRO A 185 22.22 10.61 -26.21
N THR A 186 22.59 9.34 -26.32
CA THR A 186 23.94 8.89 -26.06
C THR A 186 24.81 9.65 -27.03
N LYS A 187 25.69 10.49 -26.48
CA LYS A 187 26.75 11.11 -27.25
C LYS A 187 27.37 10.00 -28.12
N PRO A 188 27.39 10.16 -29.47
CA PRO A 188 28.00 9.16 -30.33
C PRO A 188 29.40 8.86 -29.84
N SER A 189 29.70 7.59 -29.60
CA SER A 189 31.02 7.12 -29.20
C SER A 189 31.96 7.02 -30.39
N THR A 190 32.09 8.09 -31.16
CA THR A 190 33.12 8.23 -32.16
C THR A 190 33.96 9.43 -31.81
N ASN A 191 35.24 9.33 -32.05
CA ASN A 191 36.29 10.31 -31.71
C ASN A 191 36.11 11.71 -32.34
N ASN A 192 34.88 12.14 -32.59
CA ASN A 192 34.57 13.48 -33.07
C ASN A 192 34.50 14.41 -31.86
N GLN A 193 35.61 14.99 -31.49
CA GLN A 193 35.68 16.03 -30.48
C GLN A 193 34.92 17.25 -31.03
N LEU A 194 33.79 17.60 -30.34
CA LEU A 194 33.04 18.79 -30.66
C LEU A 194 33.91 20.01 -30.39
N THR A 195 34.22 20.76 -31.42
CA THR A 195 34.91 22.05 -31.30
C THR A 195 33.84 23.14 -31.40
N VAL A 196 33.69 23.96 -30.39
CA VAL A 196 32.81 25.12 -30.38
C VAL A 196 33.70 26.37 -30.40
N THR A 197 33.55 27.18 -31.42
CA THR A 197 34.22 28.47 -31.52
C THR A 197 33.19 29.60 -31.39
N ASN A 198 33.58 30.68 -30.69
CA ASN A 198 32.73 31.87 -30.62
C ASN A 198 32.69 32.55 -31.96
N ASN A 199 31.47 32.81 -32.43
CA ASN A 199 31.24 33.56 -33.67
C ASN A 199 30.24 34.70 -33.39
N SER A 200 30.55 35.92 -33.83
CA SER A 200 29.71 37.11 -33.69
C SER A 200 28.93 37.45 -34.97
N GLY A 201 28.82 36.53 -35.89
CA GLY A 201 28.09 36.72 -37.16
C GLY A 201 26.57 36.69 -36.96
N VAL A 202 25.85 37.30 -37.92
CA VAL A 202 24.40 37.21 -38.04
C VAL A 202 24.06 36.10 -39.06
N ALA A 203 23.10 35.22 -38.70
CA ALA A 203 22.66 34.17 -39.60
C ALA A 203 21.16 34.30 -39.87
N GLN A 204 20.76 34.11 -41.15
CA GLN A 204 19.36 33.99 -41.55
C GLN A 204 18.99 32.50 -41.69
N ILE A 205 17.83 32.15 -41.14
CA ILE A 205 17.28 30.80 -41.28
C ILE A 205 16.58 30.70 -42.64
N ASN A 206 17.01 29.76 -43.45
CA ASN A 206 16.42 29.51 -44.76
C ASN A 206 15.03 28.90 -44.62
N ALA A 207 14.08 29.23 -45.52
CA ALA A 207 12.71 28.73 -45.55
C ALA A 207 12.62 27.19 -45.66
N LYS A 208 13.65 26.51 -46.15
CA LYS A 208 13.76 25.03 -46.22
C LYS A 208 14.69 24.46 -45.15
N ASN A 209 14.69 25.01 -43.93
CA ASN A 209 15.54 24.55 -42.86
C ASN A 209 15.00 23.28 -42.18
N SER A 210 15.87 22.55 -41.48
CA SER A 210 15.54 21.38 -40.68
C SER A 210 15.08 21.72 -39.23
N GLY A 211 14.86 23.00 -38.94
CA GLY A 211 14.54 23.53 -37.62
C GLY A 211 15.77 23.87 -36.76
N LEU A 212 15.52 24.45 -35.61
CA LEU A 212 16.57 24.75 -34.65
C LEU A 212 16.79 23.56 -33.69
N TYR A 213 18.04 23.25 -33.50
CA TYR A 213 18.47 22.18 -32.62
C TYR A 213 18.83 22.75 -31.24
N THR A 214 18.41 22.12 -30.18
CA THR A 214 18.76 22.50 -28.81
C THR A 214 20.22 22.13 -28.50
N THR A 215 20.67 21.04 -29.11
CA THR A 215 22.08 20.60 -29.04
C THR A 215 22.53 20.08 -30.39
N VAL A 216 23.82 20.01 -30.66
CA VAL A 216 24.41 19.42 -31.88
C VAL A 216 24.22 17.91 -31.96
N TYR A 217 23.69 17.28 -30.95
CA TYR A 217 23.40 15.85 -30.91
C TYR A 217 21.92 15.54 -31.18
N ASP A 218 21.06 16.55 -31.30
CA ASP A 218 19.64 16.35 -31.60
C ASP A 218 19.45 15.80 -33.01
N THR A 219 18.59 14.80 -33.16
CA THR A 219 18.30 14.17 -34.43
C THR A 219 17.21 14.90 -35.23
N LYS A 220 16.44 15.77 -34.59
CA LYS A 220 15.39 16.59 -35.20
C LYS A 220 15.41 18.00 -34.64
N GLY A 221 15.43 18.99 -35.51
CA GLY A 221 15.26 20.38 -35.15
C GLY A 221 13.81 20.73 -34.79
N LYS A 222 13.64 21.77 -33.99
CA LYS A 222 12.32 22.33 -33.69
C LYS A 222 11.91 23.32 -34.78
N THR A 223 10.64 23.27 -35.19
CA THR A 223 10.08 24.27 -36.11
C THR A 223 10.11 25.65 -35.50
N THR A 224 10.52 26.66 -36.26
CA THR A 224 10.51 28.05 -35.80
C THR A 224 9.54 28.85 -36.66
N ASN A 225 8.79 29.73 -36.05
CA ASN A 225 7.84 30.65 -36.70
C ASN A 225 8.52 32.04 -36.94
N GLN A 226 9.77 32.06 -37.39
CA GLN A 226 10.45 33.32 -37.79
C GLN A 226 10.62 33.41 -39.30
#